data_3d49fc85d1e8599a5001dc558840432f
#
_entry.id   3d49fc85d1e8599a5001dc558840432f
#
_cell.length_a   1.000
_cell.length_b   1.000
_cell.length_c   1.000
_cell.angle_alpha   90.00
_cell.angle_beta   90.00
_cell.angle_gamma   90.00
#
_symmetry.space_group_name_H-M   'P 1'
#
loop_
_entity.id
_entity.type
_entity.pdbx_description
1 polymer ?
#
loop_
_entity_poly.entity_id
_entity_poly.type
_entity_poly.pdbx_seq_one_letter_code
_entity_poly.pdbx_strand_id
1 'polypeptide(L)'
;MKMKKHSTRWIAALLSLLLLAGCGARDPGGAAVPAPTAAPSSAPAETGVPAASMEPEPVEEPEIERFPFVYVADAFTRSDGVHADVDFADMEWYLYDMTDFTAVADRLAVTDSEEEAQAIYDWLMTEYLRISTLDELAWIDFYAYGTEADQEACQATDELLLTAGDTLYAAVSDALNGSLSREFSAYVGEEMSEALSDYEEMSDREMELKNRETELQLQYNALLSRRDLSEPELAFRAGEILLELVSARNELAQIYGYETFADYAYESYYGRDYTPADAAALCKAIKPYARRYFKNCCYCDAFYVDMGSAAERTPEQLIDLLGYYAPRISPAAAEAQQYMERHGLYLLDSVDRIAELGFTTTLKLYSAPFLYNSLYGNIYDIQSVFHEFGHYYDAYVNQPENQMISMGSYDVFEIHSTGLEALSYGWYDEIFGDRAEEARINCLDGLMYNIISGCIYDEFQQYVYSHPDMTVDELNSVYGDILSSYGRKLWSLSDRYEWMNVSHNFESPFYYVSYAASALASLQIWAKARWDRDEAMELYNDLVSRGAYDQGYCELLRSVGLVSFTDDLDACLKEAYAALEEMCLRYDSRS
;
A
#
# COMPACT_ATOMS: atom_id res chain seq x y z
N MET A 1 -8.75 -25.87 10.88
CA MET A 1 -10.01 -25.91 10.10
C MET A 1 -9.60 -26.22 8.67
N LYS A 2 -10.11 -27.25 8.02
CA LYS A 2 -9.60 -27.70 6.72
C LYS A 2 -9.77 -26.57 5.70
N MET A 3 -8.65 -25.98 5.24
CA MET A 3 -8.61 -25.10 4.09
C MET A 3 -9.22 -25.84 2.90
N LYS A 4 -10.16 -25.20 2.23
CA LYS A 4 -10.80 -25.73 1.03
C LYS A 4 -9.80 -25.69 -0.13
N LYS A 5 -9.86 -26.72 -1.01
CA LYS A 5 -9.05 -26.93 -2.22
C LYS A 5 -9.17 -25.81 -3.27
N HIS A 6 -8.90 -24.57 -2.94
CA HIS A 6 -8.87 -23.45 -3.90
C HIS A 6 -7.58 -22.63 -3.77
N SER A 7 -6.57 -23.15 -3.05
CA SER A 7 -5.38 -22.38 -2.65
C SER A 7 -4.40 -22.04 -3.78
N THR A 8 -4.45 -22.69 -4.90
CA THR A 8 -3.38 -22.65 -5.93
C THR A 8 -3.49 -21.55 -6.97
N ARG A 9 -4.68 -20.99 -7.19
CA ARG A 9 -4.85 -19.84 -8.11
C ARG A 9 -4.55 -18.48 -7.48
N TRP A 10 -4.21 -18.45 -6.21
CA TRP A 10 -4.09 -17.27 -5.37
C TRP A 10 -2.75 -16.55 -5.50
N ILE A 11 -1.70 -17.29 -5.77
CA ILE A 11 -0.32 -16.78 -5.81
C ILE A 11 -0.10 -15.90 -7.04
N ALA A 12 -0.73 -16.21 -8.15
CA ALA A 12 -0.70 -15.39 -9.36
C ALA A 12 -1.41 -14.01 -9.18
N ALA A 13 -2.37 -13.93 -8.27
CA ALA A 13 -3.05 -12.68 -7.93
C ALA A 13 -2.19 -11.75 -7.06
N LEU A 14 -1.24 -12.31 -6.31
CA LEU A 14 -0.31 -11.58 -5.46
C LEU A 14 0.74 -10.76 -6.23
N LEU A 15 0.97 -11.09 -7.49
CA LEU A 15 2.04 -10.50 -8.28
C LEU A 15 1.80 -9.06 -8.71
N SER A 16 0.57 -8.62 -8.82
CA SER A 16 0.23 -7.29 -9.35
C SER A 16 -0.03 -6.22 -8.30
N LEU A 17 0.14 -6.50 -7.00
CA LEU A 17 -0.47 -5.64 -5.98
C LEU A 17 0.32 -5.50 -4.68
N LEU A 18 1.61 -5.81 -4.69
CA LEU A 18 2.54 -5.34 -3.67
C LEU A 18 2.87 -3.85 -3.81
N LEU A 19 2.25 -3.21 -4.79
CA LEU A 19 2.43 -1.81 -5.12
C LEU A 19 1.37 -0.98 -4.43
N LEU A 20 1.83 -0.17 -3.50
CA LEU A 20 1.19 1.06 -3.08
C LEU A 20 -0.10 0.91 -2.27
N ALA A 21 0.03 0.34 -1.10
CA ALA A 21 -0.76 0.84 -0.01
C ALA A 21 -0.29 2.28 0.28
N GLY A 22 -0.51 3.19 -0.66
CA GLY A 22 -0.34 4.60 -0.42
C GLY A 22 -1.30 4.98 0.70
N CYS A 23 -0.77 5.26 1.87
CA CYS A 23 -1.55 5.82 2.94
C CYS A 23 -2.02 7.18 2.48
N GLY A 24 -3.21 7.23 1.88
CA GLY A 24 -3.79 8.46 1.37
C GLY A 24 -3.73 9.54 2.43
N ALA A 25 -2.86 10.52 2.21
CA ALA A 25 -2.89 11.73 3.00
C ALA A 25 -4.34 12.25 2.99
N ARG A 26 -4.82 12.60 4.15
CA ARG A 26 -6.13 13.18 4.34
C ARG A 26 -6.33 14.31 3.34
N ASP A 27 -7.27 14.19 2.42
CA ASP A 27 -7.72 15.34 1.64
C ASP A 27 -8.26 16.39 2.62
N PRO A 28 -7.58 17.54 2.81
CA PRO A 28 -8.09 18.60 3.66
C PRO A 28 -9.28 19.19 2.94
N GLY A 29 -10.48 18.73 3.27
CA GLY A 29 -11.75 19.10 2.66
C GLY A 29 -11.81 20.55 2.24
N GLY A 30 -11.68 20.76 0.95
CA GLY A 30 -12.15 21.89 0.17
C GLY A 30 -11.91 23.30 0.70
N ALA A 31 -10.71 23.82 0.55
CA ALA A 31 -10.51 25.25 0.37
C ALA A 31 -9.63 25.45 -0.87
N ALA A 32 -10.25 25.82 -1.98
CA ALA A 32 -9.54 26.14 -3.20
C ALA A 32 -8.52 27.28 -2.96
N VAL A 33 -7.25 26.96 -3.02
CA VAL A 33 -6.17 27.95 -3.08
C VAL A 33 -6.05 28.40 -4.53
N PRO A 34 -6.03 29.69 -4.83
CA PRO A 34 -5.93 30.19 -6.20
C PRO A 34 -4.54 29.90 -6.79
N ALA A 35 -4.53 29.33 -7.99
CA ALA A 35 -3.35 28.98 -8.75
C ALA A 35 -2.41 30.18 -9.02
N PRO A 36 -1.09 30.00 -8.96
CA PRO A 36 -0.15 31.00 -9.46
C PRO A 36 -0.11 30.99 -10.99
N THR A 37 -0.12 32.19 -11.54
CA THR A 37 -0.09 32.47 -12.98
C THR A 37 1.24 32.06 -13.62
N ALA A 38 1.16 31.25 -14.66
CA ALA A 38 2.28 30.81 -15.47
C ALA A 38 2.90 31.97 -16.31
N ALA A 39 4.22 32.02 -16.34
CA ALA A 39 5.00 32.86 -17.26
C ALA A 39 5.33 32.07 -18.55
N PRO A 40 5.44 32.72 -19.71
CA PRO A 40 5.52 32.04 -21.00
C PRO A 40 6.91 31.52 -21.32
N SER A 41 6.99 30.27 -21.75
CA SER A 41 8.18 29.61 -22.29
C SER A 41 8.38 29.98 -23.77
N SER A 42 9.59 30.37 -24.10
CA SER A 42 10.05 30.59 -25.46
C SER A 42 10.79 29.35 -25.99
N ALA A 43 10.32 28.81 -27.12
CA ALA A 43 10.96 27.71 -27.83
C ALA A 43 12.22 28.19 -28.60
N PRO A 44 13.23 27.34 -28.78
CA PRO A 44 14.24 27.51 -29.81
C PRO A 44 14.05 26.56 -31.00
N ALA A 45 14.48 27.09 -32.16
CA ALA A 45 14.26 26.61 -33.51
C ALA A 45 15.09 25.36 -33.88
N GLU A 46 14.50 24.58 -34.79
CA GLU A 46 15.09 23.47 -35.52
C GLU A 46 16.31 23.85 -36.34
N THR A 47 17.33 22.99 -36.33
CA THR A 47 18.31 22.93 -37.44
C THR A 47 18.51 21.47 -37.85
N GLY A 48 18.02 21.16 -39.05
CA GLY A 48 18.18 19.84 -39.64
C GLY A 48 19.59 19.62 -40.21
N VAL A 49 20.06 18.37 -40.09
CA VAL A 49 21.21 17.83 -40.83
C VAL A 49 20.77 16.49 -41.47
N PRO A 50 21.14 16.22 -42.74
CA PRO A 50 20.56 15.10 -43.48
C PRO A 50 21.21 13.75 -43.13
N ALA A 51 20.36 12.71 -43.09
CA ALA A 51 20.72 11.33 -42.87
C ALA A 51 21.51 10.77 -44.08
N ALA A 52 22.67 10.19 -43.80
CA ALA A 52 23.36 9.28 -44.71
C ALA A 52 22.97 7.84 -44.34
N SER A 53 22.39 7.14 -45.31
CA SER A 53 22.07 5.73 -45.21
C SER A 53 23.33 4.88 -45.22
N MET A 54 23.62 4.19 -44.10
CA MET A 54 24.53 3.05 -44.08
C MET A 54 23.67 1.81 -43.84
N GLU A 55 23.78 0.81 -44.73
CA GLU A 55 23.26 -0.53 -44.50
C GLU A 55 24.03 -1.13 -43.31
N PRO A 56 23.36 -1.74 -42.32
CA PRO A 56 24.05 -2.42 -41.23
C PRO A 56 24.71 -3.71 -41.75
N GLU A 57 26.01 -3.86 -41.48
CA GLU A 57 26.68 -5.19 -41.59
C GLU A 57 25.98 -6.17 -40.63
N PRO A 58 25.89 -7.48 -41.02
CA PRO A 58 25.30 -8.48 -40.13
C PRO A 58 26.17 -8.56 -38.86
N VAL A 59 25.59 -8.18 -37.75
CA VAL A 59 26.16 -8.44 -36.41
C VAL A 59 26.05 -9.95 -36.20
N GLU A 60 27.18 -10.65 -36.16
CA GLU A 60 27.22 -12.01 -35.61
C GLU A 60 26.70 -11.93 -34.19
N GLU A 61 25.56 -12.56 -33.89
CA GLU A 61 25.09 -12.75 -32.52
C GLU A 61 26.22 -13.43 -31.73
N PRO A 62 26.62 -12.89 -30.57
CA PRO A 62 27.59 -13.57 -29.73
C PRO A 62 26.99 -14.94 -29.34
N GLU A 63 27.70 -16.04 -29.65
CA GLU A 63 27.38 -17.33 -29.05
C GLU A 63 27.42 -17.16 -27.54
N ILE A 64 26.25 -17.07 -26.91
CA ILE A 64 26.10 -17.11 -25.46
C ILE A 64 26.58 -18.49 -25.04
N GLU A 65 27.71 -18.55 -24.37
CA GLU A 65 28.24 -19.78 -23.74
C GLU A 65 27.20 -20.25 -22.70
N ARG A 66 26.26 -21.07 -23.13
CA ARG A 66 25.26 -21.68 -22.26
C ARG A 66 25.93 -22.76 -21.44
N PHE A 67 26.19 -22.46 -20.14
CA PHE A 67 26.66 -23.36 -19.08
C PHE A 67 28.19 -23.55 -18.92
N PRO A 68 28.69 -23.61 -17.69
CA PRO A 68 27.92 -23.80 -16.47
C PRO A 68 27.56 -22.46 -15.81
N PHE A 69 26.35 -22.32 -15.31
CA PHE A 69 26.01 -21.26 -14.37
C PHE A 69 26.95 -21.40 -13.16
N VAL A 70 27.85 -20.49 -12.97
CA VAL A 70 28.44 -20.28 -11.66
C VAL A 70 27.37 -19.55 -10.88
N TYR A 71 26.59 -20.29 -10.09
CA TYR A 71 25.70 -19.70 -9.11
C TYR A 71 26.59 -19.00 -8.10
N VAL A 72 26.92 -17.76 -8.37
CA VAL A 72 27.40 -16.87 -7.33
C VAL A 72 26.17 -16.66 -6.48
N ALA A 73 26.11 -17.35 -5.35
CA ALA A 73 25.29 -16.89 -4.25
C ALA A 73 25.80 -15.47 -4.01
N ASP A 74 25.13 -14.48 -4.60
CA ASP A 74 25.28 -13.12 -4.17
C ASP A 74 25.09 -13.13 -2.66
N ALA A 75 25.79 -12.26 -1.94
CA ALA A 75 25.86 -12.25 -0.48
C ALA A 75 24.51 -12.03 0.23
N PHE A 76 23.40 -12.13 -0.49
CA PHE A 76 22.04 -11.98 -0.02
C PHE A 76 21.47 -13.35 0.36
N THR A 77 21.89 -13.85 1.51
CA THR A 77 21.21 -14.96 2.15
C THR A 77 19.91 -14.44 2.77
N ARG A 78 18.82 -14.70 2.11
CA ARG A 78 17.47 -14.28 2.52
C ARG A 78 16.96 -14.95 3.78
N SER A 79 17.55 -16.06 4.19
CA SER A 79 17.08 -16.93 5.27
C SER A 79 17.32 -16.40 6.68
N ASP A 80 18.07 -15.31 6.85
CA ASP A 80 18.48 -14.78 8.14
C ASP A 80 18.01 -13.35 8.44
N GLY A 81 17.14 -12.76 7.57
CA GLY A 81 16.59 -11.43 7.78
C GLY A 81 17.64 -10.31 7.78
N VAL A 82 18.80 -10.53 7.16
CA VAL A 82 19.85 -9.52 7.07
C VAL A 82 19.52 -8.54 5.95
N HIS A 83 19.39 -7.27 6.32
CA HIS A 83 19.25 -6.18 5.36
C HIS A 83 20.56 -5.94 4.63
N ALA A 84 20.50 -5.70 3.33
CA ALA A 84 21.69 -5.44 2.53
C ALA A 84 22.34 -4.10 2.90
N ASP A 85 23.67 -4.05 2.85
CA ASP A 85 24.47 -2.83 3.03
C ASP A 85 24.63 -2.11 1.67
N VAL A 86 23.51 -1.58 1.14
CA VAL A 86 23.43 -0.95 -0.18
C VAL A 86 22.71 0.39 -0.07
N ASP A 87 23.33 1.44 -0.58
CA ASP A 87 22.74 2.76 -0.62
C ASP A 87 21.68 2.87 -1.75
N PHE A 88 20.56 3.52 -1.47
CA PHE A 88 19.50 3.71 -2.48
C PHE A 88 20.02 4.41 -3.74
N ALA A 89 20.95 5.34 -3.60
CA ALA A 89 21.58 6.06 -4.71
C ALA A 89 22.39 5.17 -5.67
N ASP A 90 22.75 3.96 -5.24
CA ASP A 90 23.49 2.98 -6.06
C ASP A 90 22.54 1.98 -6.75
N MET A 91 21.23 2.07 -6.51
CA MET A 91 20.22 1.25 -7.15
C MET A 91 19.77 1.90 -8.45
N GLU A 92 19.89 1.16 -9.57
CA GLU A 92 19.49 1.65 -10.90
C GLU A 92 18.38 0.78 -11.47
N TRP A 93 17.33 1.43 -11.99
CA TRP A 93 16.29 0.75 -12.75
C TRP A 93 16.78 0.37 -14.17
N TYR A 94 16.41 -0.82 -14.62
CA TYR A 94 16.58 -1.28 -16.00
C TYR A 94 15.51 -2.31 -16.34
N LEU A 95 15.15 -2.42 -17.62
CA LEU A 95 14.24 -3.48 -18.06
C LEU A 95 14.97 -4.83 -18.09
N TYR A 96 14.48 -5.78 -17.31
CA TYR A 96 15.08 -7.11 -17.19
C TYR A 96 14.85 -7.96 -18.43
N ASP A 97 15.86 -8.73 -18.86
CA ASP A 97 15.75 -9.69 -19.98
C ASP A 97 15.38 -11.09 -19.47
N MET A 98 14.18 -11.55 -19.82
CA MET A 98 13.63 -12.83 -19.39
C MET A 98 14.24 -14.06 -20.06
N THR A 99 15.13 -13.91 -21.05
CA THR A 99 15.63 -15.03 -21.87
C THR A 99 16.26 -16.12 -21.01
N ASP A 100 17.16 -15.75 -20.09
CA ASP A 100 17.82 -16.71 -19.22
C ASP A 100 16.87 -17.23 -18.13
N PHE A 101 16.00 -16.36 -17.60
CA PHE A 101 15.01 -16.75 -16.58
C PHE A 101 14.10 -17.86 -17.08
N THR A 102 13.51 -17.70 -18.27
CA THR A 102 12.64 -18.72 -18.88
C THR A 102 13.40 -20.01 -19.16
N ALA A 103 14.62 -19.93 -19.73
CA ALA A 103 15.41 -21.12 -20.03
C ALA A 103 15.81 -21.92 -18.77
N VAL A 104 16.06 -21.23 -17.65
CA VAL A 104 16.39 -21.86 -16.36
C VAL A 104 15.15 -22.45 -15.71
N ALA A 105 13.99 -21.79 -15.82
CA ALA A 105 12.71 -22.31 -15.36
C ALA A 105 12.33 -23.62 -16.11
N ASP A 106 12.45 -23.64 -17.44
CA ASP A 106 12.24 -24.84 -18.25
C ASP A 106 13.14 -26.02 -17.81
N ARG A 107 14.36 -25.71 -17.36
CA ARG A 107 15.30 -26.71 -16.88
C ARG A 107 14.94 -27.27 -15.52
N LEU A 108 14.35 -26.46 -14.62
CA LEU A 108 13.86 -26.94 -13.32
C LEU A 108 12.83 -28.06 -13.49
N ALA A 109 11.92 -27.91 -14.45
CA ALA A 109 10.86 -28.86 -14.72
C ALA A 109 11.36 -30.25 -15.20
N VAL A 110 12.57 -30.31 -15.75
CA VAL A 110 13.09 -31.56 -16.42
C VAL A 110 14.34 -32.13 -15.76
N THR A 111 14.96 -31.49 -14.79
CA THR A 111 16.18 -32.00 -14.12
C THR A 111 15.86 -33.23 -13.26
N ASP A 112 16.80 -34.18 -13.22
CA ASP A 112 16.77 -35.37 -12.34
C ASP A 112 17.86 -35.33 -11.24
N SER A 113 18.56 -34.17 -11.12
CA SER A 113 19.58 -33.91 -10.11
C SER A 113 19.03 -33.04 -8.99
N GLU A 114 18.99 -33.55 -7.77
CA GLU A 114 18.57 -32.80 -6.58
C GLU A 114 19.42 -31.54 -6.38
N GLU A 115 20.75 -31.65 -6.47
CA GLU A 115 21.67 -30.52 -6.32
C GLU A 115 21.43 -29.43 -7.38
N GLU A 116 21.15 -29.85 -8.61
CA GLU A 116 20.83 -28.92 -9.70
C GLU A 116 19.45 -28.26 -9.49
N ALA A 117 18.42 -28.99 -9.06
CA ALA A 117 17.10 -28.45 -8.81
C ALA A 117 17.14 -27.38 -7.71
N GLN A 118 17.84 -27.64 -6.62
CA GLN A 118 18.04 -26.67 -5.52
C GLN A 118 18.75 -25.40 -6.01
N ALA A 119 19.84 -25.55 -6.76
CA ALA A 119 20.60 -24.41 -7.26
C ALA A 119 19.81 -23.56 -8.28
N ILE A 120 19.01 -24.22 -9.16
CA ILE A 120 18.11 -23.53 -10.09
C ILE A 120 17.03 -22.76 -9.32
N TYR A 121 16.40 -23.39 -8.34
CA TYR A 121 15.38 -22.74 -7.53
C TYR A 121 15.92 -21.49 -6.83
N ASP A 122 17.06 -21.58 -6.18
CA ASP A 122 17.68 -20.44 -5.48
C ASP A 122 17.98 -19.28 -6.43
N TRP A 123 18.47 -19.61 -7.64
CA TRP A 123 18.73 -18.61 -8.66
C TRP A 123 17.42 -17.95 -9.16
N LEU A 124 16.41 -18.74 -9.52
CA LEU A 124 15.11 -18.23 -9.97
C LEU A 124 14.48 -17.32 -8.90
N MET A 125 14.55 -17.72 -7.64
CA MET A 125 14.05 -16.93 -6.53
C MET A 125 14.79 -15.59 -6.41
N THR A 126 16.11 -15.60 -6.56
CA THR A 126 16.92 -14.37 -6.51
C THR A 126 16.57 -13.44 -7.65
N GLU A 127 16.47 -13.96 -8.87
CA GLU A 127 16.13 -13.15 -10.05
C GLU A 127 14.68 -12.65 -10.00
N TYR A 128 13.75 -13.43 -9.48
CA TYR A 128 12.37 -12.97 -9.25
C TYR A 128 12.33 -11.79 -8.26
N LEU A 129 13.08 -11.84 -7.17
CA LEU A 129 13.18 -10.71 -6.23
C LEU A 129 13.87 -9.50 -6.85
N ARG A 130 14.82 -9.73 -7.79
CA ARG A 130 15.42 -8.66 -8.58
C ARG A 130 14.38 -7.97 -9.46
N ILE A 131 13.57 -8.74 -10.18
CA ILE A 131 12.49 -8.21 -11.02
C ILE A 131 11.47 -7.44 -10.17
N SER A 132 11.07 -7.99 -9.02
CA SER A 132 10.19 -7.29 -8.08
C SER A 132 10.79 -5.98 -7.54
N THR A 133 12.11 -5.94 -7.32
CA THR A 133 12.78 -4.70 -6.90
C THR A 133 12.84 -3.67 -8.01
N LEU A 134 13.06 -4.11 -9.26
CA LEU A 134 13.03 -3.19 -10.42
C LEU A 134 11.64 -2.59 -10.64
N ASP A 135 10.60 -3.36 -10.35
CA ASP A 135 9.23 -2.89 -10.41
C ASP A 135 8.97 -1.80 -9.35
N GLU A 136 9.36 -2.03 -8.09
CA GLU A 136 9.27 -1.03 -7.02
C GLU A 136 10.06 0.26 -7.36
N LEU A 137 11.27 0.14 -7.94
CA LEU A 137 12.05 1.29 -8.38
C LEU A 137 11.35 2.08 -9.49
N ALA A 138 10.71 1.40 -10.45
CA ALA A 138 9.95 2.05 -11.52
C ALA A 138 8.78 2.88 -10.94
N TRP A 139 8.06 2.33 -9.97
CA TRP A 139 6.96 3.04 -9.31
C TRP A 139 7.45 4.21 -8.46
N ILE A 140 8.54 4.06 -7.72
CA ILE A 140 9.16 5.18 -6.97
C ILE A 140 9.52 6.32 -7.93
N ASP A 141 10.15 6.02 -9.07
CA ASP A 141 10.50 7.01 -10.08
C ASP A 141 9.26 7.65 -10.70
N PHE A 142 8.21 6.86 -10.99
CA PHE A 142 6.95 7.39 -11.52
C PHE A 142 6.30 8.40 -10.55
N TYR A 143 6.26 8.10 -9.25
CA TYR A 143 5.72 9.05 -8.27
C TYR A 143 6.64 10.24 -8.02
N ALA A 144 7.95 10.06 -8.16
CA ALA A 144 8.92 11.13 -7.99
C ALA A 144 8.94 12.10 -9.19
N TYR A 145 8.84 11.59 -10.42
CA TYR A 145 9.08 12.39 -11.63
C TYR A 145 7.88 12.46 -12.57
N GLY A 146 7.05 11.42 -12.66
CA GLY A 146 5.78 11.39 -13.39
C GLY A 146 5.90 11.60 -14.91
N THR A 147 7.02 11.21 -15.52
CA THR A 147 7.24 11.37 -16.96
C THR A 147 6.54 10.24 -17.75
N GLU A 148 6.34 10.44 -19.06
CA GLU A 148 5.82 9.40 -19.95
C GLU A 148 6.76 8.15 -19.95
N ALA A 149 8.08 8.36 -19.84
CA ALA A 149 9.05 7.26 -19.75
C ALA A 149 8.90 6.46 -18.44
N ASP A 150 8.64 7.13 -17.31
CA ASP A 150 8.41 6.45 -16.04
C ASP A 150 7.10 5.63 -16.08
N GLN A 151 6.06 6.16 -16.73
CA GLN A 151 4.81 5.42 -16.94
C GLN A 151 5.01 4.17 -17.83
N GLU A 152 5.78 4.30 -18.92
CA GLU A 152 6.14 3.17 -19.77
C GLU A 152 6.99 2.14 -19.00
N ALA A 153 7.88 2.60 -18.10
CA ALA A 153 8.67 1.73 -17.25
C ALA A 153 7.80 0.91 -16.28
N CYS A 154 6.88 1.55 -15.57
CA CYS A 154 5.93 0.86 -14.69
C CYS A 154 5.15 -0.21 -15.43
N GLN A 155 4.53 0.15 -16.57
CA GLN A 155 3.76 -0.83 -17.34
C GLN A 155 4.63 -2.03 -17.78
N ALA A 156 5.85 -1.76 -18.26
CA ALA A 156 6.74 -2.81 -18.73
C ALA A 156 7.22 -3.73 -17.60
N THR A 157 7.49 -3.19 -16.41
CA THR A 157 7.91 -3.98 -15.26
C THR A 157 6.77 -4.75 -14.62
N ASP A 158 5.55 -4.21 -14.54
CA ASP A 158 4.36 -4.92 -14.10
C ASP A 158 4.10 -6.17 -14.96
N GLU A 159 4.07 -6.02 -16.29
CA GLU A 159 3.90 -7.13 -17.24
C GLU A 159 5.02 -8.17 -17.09
N LEU A 160 6.23 -7.71 -16.85
CA LEU A 160 7.41 -8.56 -16.64
C LEU A 160 7.31 -9.34 -15.34
N LEU A 161 6.94 -8.69 -14.23
CA LEU A 161 6.79 -9.30 -12.91
C LEU A 161 5.70 -10.37 -12.91
N LEU A 162 4.55 -10.10 -13.55
CA LEU A 162 3.48 -11.07 -13.75
C LEU A 162 4.00 -12.31 -14.52
N THR A 163 4.69 -12.09 -15.63
CA THR A 163 5.23 -13.17 -16.46
C THR A 163 6.29 -13.99 -15.71
N ALA A 164 7.18 -13.33 -14.98
CA ALA A 164 8.22 -13.99 -14.20
C ALA A 164 7.64 -14.86 -13.08
N GLY A 165 6.60 -14.35 -12.40
CA GLY A 165 5.91 -15.10 -11.36
C GLY A 165 5.20 -16.33 -11.89
N ASP A 166 4.40 -16.19 -12.97
CA ASP A 166 3.71 -17.30 -13.60
C ASP A 166 4.71 -18.39 -14.06
N THR A 167 5.80 -17.97 -14.74
CA THR A 167 6.87 -18.87 -15.17
C THR A 167 7.53 -19.60 -14.00
N LEU A 168 7.85 -18.90 -12.93
CA LEU A 168 8.48 -19.48 -11.74
C LEU A 168 7.56 -20.47 -11.03
N TYR A 169 6.29 -20.08 -10.83
CA TYR A 169 5.33 -20.93 -10.14
C TYR A 169 5.01 -22.22 -10.91
N ALA A 170 4.87 -22.11 -12.23
CA ALA A 170 4.70 -23.28 -13.09
C ALA A 170 5.91 -24.23 -12.99
N ALA A 171 7.13 -23.70 -13.09
CA ALA A 171 8.35 -24.51 -12.99
C ALA A 171 8.50 -25.19 -11.63
N VAL A 172 8.17 -24.49 -10.54
CA VAL A 172 8.17 -25.05 -9.16
C VAL A 172 7.10 -26.13 -9.02
N SER A 173 5.89 -25.89 -9.53
CA SER A 173 4.81 -26.88 -9.54
C SER A 173 5.21 -28.16 -10.29
N ASP A 174 5.80 -28.03 -11.49
CA ASP A 174 6.29 -29.15 -12.27
C ASP A 174 7.37 -29.94 -11.53
N ALA A 175 8.31 -29.26 -10.86
CA ALA A 175 9.35 -29.91 -10.05
C ALA A 175 8.75 -30.62 -8.82
N LEU A 176 7.75 -30.03 -8.16
CA LEU A 176 7.01 -30.65 -7.04
C LEU A 176 6.24 -31.90 -7.47
N ASN A 177 5.82 -31.98 -8.73
CA ASN A 177 5.11 -33.12 -9.29
C ASN A 177 6.02 -34.07 -10.10
N GLY A 178 7.30 -33.73 -10.25
CA GLY A 178 8.29 -34.44 -11.06
C GLY A 178 8.97 -35.61 -10.36
N SER A 179 10.09 -36.05 -10.93
CA SER A 179 10.87 -37.20 -10.44
C SER A 179 11.55 -36.95 -9.09
N LEU A 180 11.81 -35.71 -8.73
CA LEU A 180 12.44 -35.26 -7.47
C LEU A 180 11.42 -34.73 -6.46
N SER A 181 10.15 -34.95 -6.66
CA SER A 181 9.03 -34.38 -5.88
C SER A 181 9.29 -34.41 -4.36
N ARG A 182 9.76 -35.55 -3.82
CA ARG A 182 9.98 -35.70 -2.38
C ARG A 182 11.14 -34.87 -1.87
N GLU A 183 12.27 -34.90 -2.58
CA GLU A 183 13.50 -34.22 -2.21
C GLU A 183 13.32 -32.71 -2.38
N PHE A 184 12.70 -32.29 -3.47
CA PHE A 184 12.43 -30.90 -3.78
C PHE A 184 11.38 -30.28 -2.83
N SER A 185 10.30 -31.01 -2.51
CA SER A 185 9.33 -30.58 -1.49
C SER A 185 9.97 -30.38 -0.12
N ALA A 186 10.92 -31.26 0.26
CA ALA A 186 11.65 -31.10 1.52
C ALA A 186 12.59 -29.88 1.53
N TYR A 187 13.08 -29.47 0.33
CA TYR A 187 13.95 -28.31 0.17
C TYR A 187 13.18 -26.99 0.19
N VAL A 188 12.10 -26.88 -0.58
CA VAL A 188 11.32 -25.63 -0.68
C VAL A 188 10.43 -25.40 0.55
N GLY A 189 10.20 -26.43 1.38
CA GLY A 189 9.40 -26.38 2.59
C GLY A 189 7.92 -26.73 2.38
N GLU A 190 7.23 -26.98 3.50
CA GLU A 190 5.83 -27.42 3.51
C GLU A 190 4.89 -26.35 2.93
N GLU A 191 5.07 -25.10 3.31
CA GLU A 191 4.26 -23.96 2.88
C GLU A 191 4.29 -23.76 1.37
N MET A 192 5.50 -23.70 0.76
CA MET A 192 5.67 -23.58 -0.68
C MET A 192 5.09 -24.80 -1.42
N SER A 193 5.31 -26.00 -0.87
CA SER A 193 4.82 -27.23 -1.49
C SER A 193 3.30 -27.30 -1.48
N GLU A 194 2.63 -26.88 -0.37
CA GLU A 194 1.17 -26.81 -0.30
C GLU A 194 0.61 -25.73 -1.22
N ALA A 195 1.32 -24.59 -1.32
CA ALA A 195 0.88 -23.49 -2.15
C ALA A 195 0.98 -23.78 -3.66
N LEU A 196 2.03 -24.45 -4.12
CA LEU A 196 2.33 -24.57 -5.54
C LEU A 196 2.15 -25.99 -6.14
N SER A 197 1.90 -27.05 -5.34
CA SER A 197 1.75 -28.40 -5.89
C SER A 197 0.62 -28.54 -6.92
N ASP A 198 -0.42 -27.76 -6.78
CA ASP A 198 -1.59 -27.76 -7.67
C ASP A 198 -1.66 -26.43 -8.49
N TYR A 199 -0.54 -25.73 -8.68
CA TYR A 199 -0.53 -24.48 -9.44
C TYR A 199 -0.89 -24.75 -10.91
N GLU A 200 -1.77 -23.93 -11.45
CA GLU A 200 -2.12 -23.89 -12.86
C GLU A 200 -1.69 -22.53 -13.43
N GLU A 201 -0.98 -22.56 -14.57
CA GLU A 201 -0.60 -21.32 -15.28
C GLU A 201 -1.81 -20.42 -15.53
N MET A 202 -1.58 -19.11 -15.50
CA MET A 202 -2.63 -18.15 -15.81
C MET A 202 -3.16 -18.38 -17.23
N SER A 203 -4.48 -18.37 -17.35
CA SER A 203 -5.11 -18.43 -18.67
C SER A 203 -4.86 -17.12 -19.44
N ASP A 204 -4.87 -17.18 -20.77
CA ASP A 204 -4.78 -15.98 -21.63
C ASP A 204 -5.80 -14.89 -21.21
N ARG A 205 -7.00 -15.32 -20.79
CA ARG A 205 -8.04 -14.37 -20.34
C ARG A 205 -7.71 -13.71 -19.01
N GLU A 206 -7.14 -14.43 -18.09
CA GLU A 206 -6.70 -13.92 -16.80
C GLU A 206 -5.57 -12.90 -16.98
N MET A 207 -4.56 -13.24 -17.79
CA MET A 207 -3.48 -12.33 -18.14
C MET A 207 -4.00 -11.04 -18.83
N GLU A 208 -4.94 -11.20 -19.79
CA GLU A 208 -5.58 -10.07 -20.46
C GLU A 208 -6.29 -9.13 -19.46
N LEU A 209 -7.02 -9.69 -18.48
CA LEU A 209 -7.75 -8.91 -17.49
C LEU A 209 -6.81 -8.16 -16.54
N LYS A 210 -5.72 -8.80 -16.12
CA LYS A 210 -4.70 -8.17 -15.25
C LYS A 210 -3.98 -7.03 -15.98
N ASN A 211 -3.52 -7.27 -17.19
CA ASN A 211 -2.90 -6.22 -18.01
C ASN A 211 -3.87 -5.05 -18.27
N ARG A 212 -5.17 -5.36 -18.47
CA ARG A 212 -6.19 -4.31 -18.60
C ARG A 212 -6.39 -3.53 -17.32
N GLU A 213 -6.30 -4.18 -16.17
CA GLU A 213 -6.37 -3.53 -14.85
C GLU A 213 -5.24 -2.51 -14.68
N THR A 214 -3.98 -2.91 -14.92
CA THR A 214 -2.82 -1.99 -14.90
C THR A 214 -3.00 -0.83 -15.89
N GLU A 215 -3.42 -1.10 -17.13
CA GLU A 215 -3.67 -0.05 -18.12
C GLU A 215 -4.71 0.98 -17.64
N LEU A 216 -5.80 0.51 -17.02
CA LEU A 216 -6.87 1.38 -16.51
C LEU A 216 -6.41 2.22 -15.30
N GLN A 217 -5.58 1.67 -14.43
CA GLN A 217 -4.97 2.39 -13.31
C GLN A 217 -4.05 3.51 -13.80
N LEU A 218 -3.20 3.23 -14.78
CA LEU A 218 -2.35 4.25 -15.41
C LEU A 218 -3.18 5.33 -16.14
N GLN A 219 -4.28 4.94 -16.81
CA GLN A 219 -5.20 5.91 -17.42
C GLN A 219 -5.86 6.81 -16.39
N TYR A 220 -6.23 6.26 -15.23
CA TYR A 220 -6.78 7.04 -14.11
C TYR A 220 -5.75 8.05 -13.58
N ASN A 221 -4.52 7.63 -13.33
CA ASN A 221 -3.46 8.52 -12.85
C ASN A 221 -3.15 9.64 -13.84
N ALA A 222 -3.08 9.32 -15.13
CA ALA A 222 -2.94 10.31 -16.19
C ALA A 222 -4.13 11.28 -16.27
N LEU A 223 -5.36 10.78 -16.00
CA LEU A 223 -6.58 11.60 -15.99
C LEU A 223 -6.56 12.66 -14.88
N LEU A 224 -6.10 12.32 -13.69
CA LEU A 224 -6.03 13.26 -12.56
C LEU A 224 -5.08 14.44 -12.82
N SER A 225 -4.10 14.27 -13.69
CA SER A 225 -3.17 15.34 -14.10
C SER A 225 -3.79 16.36 -15.07
N ARG A 226 -5.00 16.09 -15.60
CA ARG A 226 -5.64 16.92 -16.63
C ARG A 226 -6.23 18.19 -16.00
N ARG A 227 -5.62 19.34 -16.33
CA ARG A 227 -6.07 20.67 -15.89
C ARG A 227 -7.02 21.36 -16.87
N ASP A 228 -7.24 20.77 -18.05
CA ASP A 228 -8.10 21.28 -19.12
C ASP A 228 -9.55 20.79 -19.04
N LEU A 229 -9.82 19.81 -18.18
CA LEU A 229 -11.17 19.25 -17.96
C LEU A 229 -11.86 19.91 -16.78
N SER A 230 -13.18 20.05 -16.87
CA SER A 230 -14.00 20.42 -15.72
C SER A 230 -14.19 19.23 -14.77
N GLU A 231 -14.42 19.51 -13.49
CA GLU A 231 -14.66 18.47 -12.49
C GLU A 231 -15.77 17.46 -12.88
N PRO A 232 -16.94 17.86 -13.43
CA PRO A 232 -17.91 16.89 -13.92
C PRO A 232 -17.43 16.01 -15.08
N GLU A 233 -16.55 16.55 -15.96
CA GLU A 233 -15.94 15.78 -17.06
C GLU A 233 -14.90 14.80 -16.53
N LEU A 234 -14.10 15.23 -15.54
CA LEU A 234 -13.17 14.35 -14.83
C LEU A 234 -13.92 13.20 -14.14
N ALA A 235 -14.97 13.52 -13.37
CA ALA A 235 -15.77 12.52 -12.67
C ALA A 235 -16.45 11.54 -13.63
N PHE A 236 -16.92 12.02 -14.79
CA PHE A 236 -17.51 11.16 -15.80
C PHE A 236 -16.47 10.16 -16.36
N ARG A 237 -15.28 10.62 -16.74
CA ARG A 237 -14.21 9.74 -17.28
C ARG A 237 -13.64 8.81 -16.22
N ALA A 238 -13.42 9.29 -15.01
CA ALA A 238 -13.01 8.45 -13.89
C ALA A 238 -14.07 7.37 -13.60
N GLY A 239 -15.35 7.71 -13.69
CA GLY A 239 -16.43 6.75 -13.52
C GLY A 239 -16.46 5.67 -14.60
N GLU A 240 -16.19 6.02 -15.87
CA GLU A 240 -16.05 5.03 -16.94
C GLU A 240 -14.90 4.06 -16.65
N ILE A 241 -13.73 4.57 -16.21
CA ILE A 241 -12.57 3.73 -15.82
C ILE A 241 -12.94 2.83 -14.63
N LEU A 242 -13.53 3.38 -13.57
CA LEU A 242 -13.91 2.61 -12.38
C LEU A 242 -14.86 1.47 -12.72
N LEU A 243 -15.92 1.73 -13.53
CA LEU A 243 -16.88 0.71 -13.90
C LEU A 243 -16.26 -0.39 -14.78
N GLU A 244 -15.29 -0.05 -15.62
CA GLU A 244 -14.53 -1.04 -16.40
C GLU A 244 -13.63 -1.88 -15.49
N LEU A 245 -12.93 -1.28 -14.49
CA LEU A 245 -12.18 -2.00 -13.46
C LEU A 245 -13.10 -2.95 -12.67
N VAL A 246 -14.27 -2.48 -12.24
CA VAL A 246 -15.27 -3.32 -11.54
C VAL A 246 -15.68 -4.52 -12.38
N SER A 247 -15.90 -4.32 -13.68
CA SER A 247 -16.24 -5.43 -14.58
C SER A 247 -15.12 -6.46 -14.70
N ALA A 248 -13.88 -6.00 -14.94
CA ALA A 248 -12.71 -6.86 -15.07
C ALA A 248 -12.43 -7.65 -13.77
N ARG A 249 -12.48 -6.98 -12.63
CA ARG A 249 -12.24 -7.58 -11.30
C ARG A 249 -13.31 -8.58 -10.90
N ASN A 250 -14.59 -8.31 -11.22
CA ASN A 250 -15.67 -9.28 -11.00
C ASN A 250 -15.48 -10.54 -11.86
N GLU A 251 -14.98 -10.41 -13.10
CA GLU A 251 -14.65 -11.55 -13.94
C GLU A 251 -13.46 -12.33 -13.37
N LEU A 252 -12.40 -11.65 -12.90
CA LEU A 252 -11.25 -12.29 -12.23
C LEU A 252 -11.69 -13.07 -10.99
N ALA A 253 -12.54 -12.48 -10.14
CA ALA A 253 -13.07 -13.17 -8.95
C ALA A 253 -13.80 -14.47 -9.31
N GLN A 254 -14.56 -14.46 -10.42
CA GLN A 254 -15.24 -15.67 -10.90
C GLN A 254 -14.25 -16.72 -11.42
N ILE A 255 -13.17 -16.30 -12.10
CA ILE A 255 -12.08 -17.20 -12.51
C ILE A 255 -11.45 -17.86 -11.28
N TYR A 256 -11.27 -17.11 -10.19
CA TYR A 256 -10.73 -17.61 -8.91
C TYR A 256 -11.75 -18.42 -8.08
N GLY A 257 -13.00 -18.54 -8.54
CA GLY A 257 -14.03 -19.35 -7.90
C GLY A 257 -14.80 -18.64 -6.79
N TYR A 258 -14.71 -17.33 -6.72
CA TYR A 258 -15.50 -16.49 -5.80
C TYR A 258 -16.83 -16.06 -6.41
N GLU A 259 -17.85 -15.87 -5.57
CA GLU A 259 -19.16 -15.37 -6.00
C GLU A 259 -19.10 -13.88 -6.33
N THR A 260 -18.36 -13.11 -5.52
CA THR A 260 -18.17 -11.66 -5.68
C THR A 260 -16.70 -11.26 -5.56
N PHE A 261 -16.35 -10.12 -6.15
CA PHE A 261 -15.01 -9.58 -5.96
C PHE A 261 -14.76 -9.14 -4.50
N ALA A 262 -15.80 -8.72 -3.77
CA ALA A 262 -15.67 -8.39 -2.35
C ALA A 262 -15.25 -9.62 -1.52
N ASP A 263 -15.84 -10.81 -1.77
CA ASP A 263 -15.43 -12.04 -1.08
C ASP A 263 -13.97 -12.39 -1.39
N TYR A 264 -13.55 -12.29 -2.65
CA TYR A 264 -12.17 -12.47 -3.07
C TYR A 264 -11.23 -11.47 -2.39
N ALA A 265 -11.56 -10.18 -2.44
CA ALA A 265 -10.73 -9.12 -1.87
C ALA A 265 -10.52 -9.33 -0.36
N TYR A 266 -11.58 -9.61 0.39
CA TYR A 266 -11.48 -9.78 1.83
C TYR A 266 -10.71 -11.02 2.24
N GLU A 267 -11.04 -12.19 1.65
CA GLU A 267 -10.45 -13.46 2.06
C GLU A 267 -9.04 -13.63 1.51
N SER A 268 -8.86 -13.33 0.20
CA SER A 268 -7.64 -13.71 -0.51
C SER A 268 -6.67 -12.59 -0.72
N TYR A 269 -7.20 -11.39 -0.99
CA TYR A 269 -6.38 -10.27 -1.36
C TYR A 269 -5.80 -9.53 -0.14
N TYR A 270 -6.61 -9.37 0.91
CA TYR A 270 -6.22 -8.69 2.13
C TYR A 270 -6.01 -9.61 3.34
N GLY A 271 -6.21 -10.92 3.20
CA GLY A 271 -5.99 -11.89 4.28
C GLY A 271 -6.81 -11.62 5.53
N ARG A 272 -8.05 -11.13 5.38
CA ARG A 272 -8.90 -10.76 6.51
C ARG A 272 -9.53 -11.97 7.16
N ASP A 273 -9.57 -11.97 8.49
CA ASP A 273 -10.26 -12.97 9.31
C ASP A 273 -11.69 -12.53 9.69
N TYR A 274 -12.26 -11.56 8.95
CA TYR A 274 -13.65 -11.14 8.99
C TYR A 274 -14.19 -10.95 7.57
N THR A 275 -15.51 -10.92 7.43
CA THR A 275 -16.21 -10.96 6.13
C THR A 275 -16.68 -9.57 5.65
N PRO A 276 -17.03 -9.40 4.35
CA PRO A 276 -17.73 -8.20 3.88
C PRO A 276 -19.01 -7.89 4.67
N ALA A 277 -19.71 -8.92 5.18
CA ALA A 277 -20.91 -8.73 6.01
C ALA A 277 -20.56 -8.15 7.40
N ASP A 278 -19.43 -8.52 8.00
CA ASP A 278 -18.95 -7.92 9.24
C ASP A 278 -18.59 -6.45 9.05
N ALA A 279 -17.92 -6.11 7.95
CA ALA A 279 -17.63 -4.72 7.59
C ALA A 279 -18.92 -3.92 7.31
N ALA A 280 -19.91 -4.49 6.63
CA ALA A 280 -21.19 -3.83 6.45
C ALA A 280 -21.93 -3.59 7.79
N ALA A 281 -21.75 -4.50 8.77
CA ALA A 281 -22.27 -4.30 10.12
C ALA A 281 -21.53 -3.16 10.84
N LEU A 282 -20.19 -3.08 10.70
CA LEU A 282 -19.38 -1.96 11.18
C LEU A 282 -19.88 -0.64 10.57
N CYS A 283 -19.98 -0.54 9.24
CA CYS A 283 -20.45 0.65 8.52
C CYS A 283 -21.80 1.14 9.06
N LYS A 284 -22.72 0.22 9.30
CA LYS A 284 -24.02 0.54 9.90
C LYS A 284 -23.91 1.05 11.33
N ALA A 285 -23.05 0.43 12.15
CA ALA A 285 -22.88 0.77 13.56
C ALA A 285 -22.15 2.11 13.77
N ILE A 286 -21.26 2.51 12.82
CA ILE A 286 -20.55 3.79 12.85
C ILE A 286 -21.44 5.00 12.54
N LYS A 287 -22.51 4.85 11.74
CA LYS A 287 -23.36 5.99 11.31
C LYS A 287 -23.84 6.91 12.44
N PRO A 288 -24.29 6.43 13.61
CA PRO A 288 -24.63 7.32 14.72
C PRO A 288 -23.45 8.18 15.23
N TYR A 289 -22.25 7.61 15.31
CA TYR A 289 -21.02 8.31 15.71
C TYR A 289 -20.62 9.33 14.65
N ALA A 290 -20.64 8.95 13.37
CA ALA A 290 -20.34 9.82 12.25
C ALA A 290 -21.27 11.05 12.20
N ARG A 291 -22.60 10.87 12.39
CA ARG A 291 -23.53 12.00 12.46
C ARG A 291 -23.24 12.97 13.57
N ARG A 292 -22.78 12.48 14.75
CA ARG A 292 -22.38 13.34 15.85
C ARG A 292 -21.05 14.03 15.56
N TYR A 293 -20.10 13.32 14.94
CA TYR A 293 -18.83 13.86 14.49
C TYR A 293 -19.04 15.02 13.51
N PHE A 294 -19.78 14.82 12.43
CA PHE A 294 -20.07 15.88 11.44
C PHE A 294 -20.90 17.05 12.01
N LYS A 295 -21.56 16.85 13.13
CA LYS A 295 -22.27 17.92 13.82
C LYS A 295 -21.39 18.72 14.78
N ASN A 296 -20.49 18.06 15.51
CA ASN A 296 -19.86 18.63 16.70
C ASN A 296 -18.33 18.78 16.60
N CYS A 297 -17.69 18.07 15.67
CA CYS A 297 -16.21 17.98 15.62
C CYS A 297 -15.65 18.48 14.29
N CYS A 298 -16.20 18.08 13.15
CA CYS A 298 -15.57 18.28 11.82
C CYS A 298 -15.36 19.75 11.41
N TYR A 299 -15.89 20.71 12.13
CA TYR A 299 -15.71 22.15 11.92
C TYR A 299 -15.08 22.85 13.14
N CYS A 300 -14.34 22.11 13.97
CA CYS A 300 -13.63 22.68 15.11
C CYS A 300 -12.64 23.75 14.65
N ASP A 301 -12.65 24.91 15.33
CA ASP A 301 -11.77 26.04 15.00
C ASP A 301 -10.27 25.66 15.04
N ALA A 302 -9.91 24.60 15.79
CA ALA A 302 -8.54 24.10 15.86
C ALA A 302 -7.97 23.65 14.51
N PHE A 303 -8.80 23.19 13.58
CA PHE A 303 -8.36 22.73 12.24
C PHE A 303 -7.96 23.87 11.30
N TYR A 304 -8.41 25.09 11.61
CA TYR A 304 -8.16 26.27 10.78
C TYR A 304 -7.07 27.17 11.36
N VAL A 305 -6.40 26.72 12.41
CA VAL A 305 -5.31 27.48 13.03
C VAL A 305 -4.05 27.32 12.19
N ASP A 306 -3.46 28.45 11.82
CA ASP A 306 -2.12 28.45 11.26
C ASP A 306 -1.10 28.02 12.34
N MET A 307 -0.55 26.83 12.16
CA MET A 307 0.45 26.25 13.06
C MET A 307 1.83 26.89 12.87
N GLY A 308 2.06 27.50 11.69
CA GLY A 308 3.31 28.16 11.31
C GLY A 308 4.53 27.25 11.58
N SER A 309 5.61 27.85 12.07
CA SER A 309 6.87 27.13 12.36
C SER A 309 6.76 26.03 13.43
N ALA A 310 5.62 25.87 14.11
CA ALA A 310 5.39 24.74 15.01
C ALA A 310 5.13 23.44 14.26
N ALA A 311 4.62 23.53 13.02
CA ALA A 311 4.28 22.39 12.17
C ALA A 311 5.20 22.24 10.97
N GLU A 312 5.64 23.35 10.35
CA GLU A 312 6.53 23.32 9.20
C GLU A 312 7.87 22.64 9.52
N ARG A 313 8.26 21.67 8.72
CA ARG A 313 9.54 20.96 8.82
C ARG A 313 10.14 20.75 7.44
N THR A 314 11.47 20.82 7.36
CA THR A 314 12.19 20.35 6.17
C THR A 314 12.32 18.82 6.21
N PRO A 315 12.61 18.15 5.06
CA PRO A 315 12.90 16.73 5.05
C PRO A 315 13.94 16.31 6.11
N GLU A 316 15.05 17.04 6.20
CA GLU A 316 16.12 16.76 7.16
C GLU A 316 15.63 16.88 8.62
N GLN A 317 14.78 17.88 8.91
CA GLN A 317 14.19 18.04 10.26
C GLN A 317 13.21 16.92 10.61
N LEU A 318 12.53 16.31 9.62
CA LEU A 318 11.66 15.16 9.83
C LEU A 318 12.48 13.90 10.11
N ILE A 319 13.59 13.70 9.39
CA ILE A 319 14.52 12.59 9.67
C ILE A 319 15.18 12.76 11.05
N ASP A 320 15.62 13.97 11.42
CA ASP A 320 16.14 14.27 12.76
C ASP A 320 15.09 13.98 13.84
N LEU A 321 13.82 14.30 13.57
CA LEU A 321 12.70 14.02 14.48
C LEU A 321 12.54 12.51 14.70
N LEU A 322 12.53 11.71 13.64
CA LEU A 322 12.51 10.24 13.73
C LEU A 322 13.73 9.73 14.51
N GLY A 323 14.93 10.22 14.20
CA GLY A 323 16.17 9.87 14.91
C GLY A 323 16.12 10.17 16.42
N TYR A 324 15.38 11.22 16.82
CA TYR A 324 15.19 11.55 18.21
C TYR A 324 14.16 10.64 18.92
N TYR A 325 13.07 10.23 18.24
CA TYR A 325 12.00 9.46 18.86
C TYR A 325 12.13 7.95 18.69
N ALA A 326 12.74 7.44 17.62
CA ALA A 326 12.91 6.01 17.39
C ALA A 326 13.56 5.25 18.57
N PRO A 327 14.63 5.77 19.23
CA PRO A 327 15.20 5.13 20.43
C PRO A 327 14.25 5.09 21.64
N ARG A 328 13.19 5.91 21.63
CA ARG A 328 12.18 5.93 22.68
C ARG A 328 11.05 4.94 22.43
N ILE A 329 10.91 4.48 21.19
CA ILE A 329 9.98 3.41 20.80
C ILE A 329 10.58 2.07 21.22
N SER A 330 11.76 1.73 20.66
CA SER A 330 12.50 0.53 20.99
C SER A 330 13.94 0.60 20.45
N PRO A 331 14.85 -0.30 20.92
CA PRO A 331 16.15 -0.47 20.27
C PRO A 331 16.05 -0.85 18.79
N ALA A 332 15.12 -1.72 18.42
CA ALA A 332 14.90 -2.15 17.04
C ALA A 332 14.38 -1.00 16.15
N ALA A 333 13.47 -0.15 16.65
CA ALA A 333 13.06 1.06 15.94
C ALA A 333 14.23 2.02 15.71
N ALA A 334 15.15 2.14 16.68
CA ALA A 334 16.35 2.95 16.51
C ALA A 334 17.29 2.38 15.44
N GLU A 335 17.43 1.06 15.37
CA GLU A 335 18.23 0.37 14.34
C GLU A 335 17.60 0.57 12.95
N ALA A 336 16.27 0.42 12.83
CA ALA A 336 15.53 0.67 11.60
C ALA A 336 15.72 2.10 11.08
N GLN A 337 15.58 3.11 11.94
CA GLN A 337 15.79 4.50 11.57
C GLN A 337 17.25 4.79 11.14
N GLN A 338 18.23 4.25 11.86
CA GLN A 338 19.64 4.40 11.50
C GLN A 338 19.98 3.72 10.17
N TYR A 339 19.36 2.57 9.87
CA TYR A 339 19.50 1.89 8.59
C TYR A 339 18.90 2.74 7.47
N MET A 340 17.66 3.22 7.64
CA MET A 340 16.98 4.11 6.70
C MET A 340 17.82 5.34 6.35
N GLU A 341 18.30 6.05 7.36
CA GLU A 341 19.08 7.29 7.19
C GLU A 341 20.45 7.01 6.57
N ARG A 342 21.15 5.95 7.02
CA ARG A 342 22.50 5.59 6.52
C ARG A 342 22.48 5.29 5.03
N HIS A 343 21.46 4.57 4.55
CA HIS A 343 21.38 4.08 3.18
C HIS A 343 20.49 4.96 2.28
N GLY A 344 19.97 6.08 2.80
CA GLY A 344 19.11 6.99 2.05
C GLY A 344 17.82 6.34 1.57
N LEU A 345 17.28 5.36 2.33
CA LEU A 345 16.09 4.58 1.97
C LEU A 345 14.80 5.34 2.26
N TYR A 346 14.75 6.57 1.78
CA TYR A 346 13.58 7.44 1.88
C TYR A 346 13.58 8.51 0.79
N LEU A 347 12.37 8.95 0.41
CA LEU A 347 12.15 10.15 -0.40
C LEU A 347 11.09 11.02 0.27
N LEU A 348 11.52 12.18 0.77
CA LEU A 348 10.66 13.22 1.33
C LEU A 348 10.83 14.48 0.50
N ASP A 349 9.77 14.94 -0.18
CA ASP A 349 9.81 16.19 -0.91
C ASP A 349 8.43 16.85 -0.93
N SER A 350 8.38 18.11 -1.38
CA SER A 350 7.14 18.88 -1.46
C SER A 350 6.18 18.28 -2.50
N VAL A 351 4.88 18.30 -2.20
CA VAL A 351 3.79 17.95 -3.16
C VAL A 351 3.84 18.73 -4.47
N ASP A 352 4.54 19.87 -4.51
CA ASP A 352 4.75 20.61 -5.75
C ASP A 352 5.77 19.95 -6.69
N ARG A 353 6.54 18.98 -6.20
CA ARG A 353 7.63 18.30 -6.91
C ARG A 353 7.40 16.81 -7.10
N ILE A 354 6.71 16.16 -6.20
CA ILE A 354 6.44 14.72 -6.24
C ILE A 354 4.94 14.44 -6.11
N ALA A 355 4.51 13.22 -6.40
CA ALA A 355 3.10 12.83 -6.27
C ALA A 355 2.58 12.97 -4.84
N GLU A 356 1.31 13.37 -4.72
CA GLU A 356 0.62 13.64 -3.45
C GLU A 356 0.20 12.34 -2.77
N LEU A 357 1.15 11.64 -2.17
CA LEU A 357 0.90 10.41 -1.40
C LEU A 357 2.04 10.14 -0.40
N GLY A 358 1.80 9.16 0.50
CA GLY A 358 2.81 8.54 1.35
C GLY A 358 2.67 7.03 1.26
N PHE A 359 3.79 6.30 1.27
CA PHE A 359 3.81 4.85 1.33
C PHE A 359 5.16 4.33 1.83
N THR A 360 5.14 3.10 2.31
CA THR A 360 6.36 2.34 2.59
C THR A 360 6.30 1.02 1.82
N THR A 361 7.35 0.72 1.08
CA THR A 361 7.51 -0.54 0.34
C THR A 361 8.79 -1.26 0.74
N THR A 362 9.04 -2.45 0.19
CA THR A 362 10.26 -3.22 0.44
C THR A 362 10.96 -3.54 -0.88
N LEU A 363 12.18 -3.07 -1.03
CA LEU A 363 13.08 -3.45 -2.12
C LEU A 363 13.57 -4.87 -1.85
N LYS A 364 12.82 -5.85 -2.36
CA LYS A 364 12.85 -7.25 -1.90
C LYS A 364 14.18 -7.93 -2.08
N LEU A 365 14.92 -7.67 -3.19
CA LEU A 365 16.25 -8.22 -3.41
C LEU A 365 17.21 -7.86 -2.27
N TYR A 366 17.05 -6.70 -1.69
CA TYR A 366 17.91 -6.13 -0.66
C TYR A 366 17.35 -6.30 0.76
N SER A 367 16.12 -6.82 0.90
CA SER A 367 15.36 -6.81 2.16
C SER A 367 15.35 -5.41 2.79
N ALA A 368 15.24 -4.36 1.97
CA ALA A 368 15.37 -2.97 2.36
C ALA A 368 14.03 -2.25 2.26
N PRO A 369 13.41 -1.87 3.40
CA PRO A 369 12.26 -1.00 3.37
C PRO A 369 12.62 0.38 2.78
N PHE A 370 11.68 1.00 2.07
CA PHE A 370 11.82 2.33 1.50
C PHE A 370 10.59 3.18 1.85
N LEU A 371 10.82 4.38 2.36
CA LEU A 371 9.80 5.32 2.79
C LEU A 371 9.65 6.47 1.78
N TYR A 372 8.45 6.63 1.21
CA TYR A 372 8.09 7.76 0.36
C TYR A 372 7.04 8.62 1.06
N ASN A 373 7.20 9.94 1.07
CA ASN A 373 6.16 10.82 1.56
C ASN A 373 6.24 12.23 0.93
N SER A 374 5.11 12.71 0.43
CA SER A 374 4.97 14.08 -0.02
C SER A 374 4.69 15.02 1.15
N LEU A 375 5.24 16.24 1.10
CA LEU A 375 5.19 17.20 2.18
C LEU A 375 4.35 18.42 1.80
N TYR A 376 3.41 18.78 2.66
CA TYR A 376 2.49 19.90 2.52
C TYR A 376 2.94 21.16 3.25
N GLY A 377 4.00 21.10 4.05
CA GLY A 377 4.46 22.19 4.91
C GLY A 377 3.53 22.44 6.11
N ASN A 378 2.92 21.41 6.66
CA ASN A 378 1.96 21.54 7.76
C ASN A 378 2.04 20.39 8.78
N ILE A 379 1.10 20.32 9.72
CA ILE A 379 1.07 19.32 10.79
C ILE A 379 1.00 17.88 10.27
N TYR A 380 0.38 17.66 9.11
CA TYR A 380 0.23 16.32 8.54
C TYR A 380 1.57 15.71 8.16
N ASP A 381 2.58 16.50 7.79
CA ASP A 381 3.92 16.00 7.46
C ASP A 381 4.54 15.26 8.65
N ILE A 382 4.35 15.77 9.86
CA ILE A 382 4.86 15.14 11.09
C ILE A 382 4.06 13.87 11.41
N GLN A 383 2.74 13.90 11.25
CA GLN A 383 1.88 12.74 11.49
C GLN A 383 2.14 11.64 10.47
N SER A 384 2.20 12.00 9.17
CA SER A 384 2.46 11.08 8.07
C SER A 384 3.85 10.43 8.16
N VAL A 385 4.88 11.18 8.53
CA VAL A 385 6.23 10.61 8.70
C VAL A 385 6.27 9.60 9.86
N PHE A 386 5.54 9.81 10.97
CA PHE A 386 5.41 8.79 12.00
C PHE A 386 4.60 7.59 11.51
N HIS A 387 3.55 7.81 10.71
CA HIS A 387 2.77 6.77 10.08
C HIS A 387 3.65 5.88 9.20
N GLU A 388 4.31 6.48 8.20
CA GLU A 388 5.18 5.75 7.28
C GLU A 388 6.35 5.07 8.00
N PHE A 389 6.89 5.70 9.04
CA PHE A 389 7.92 5.06 9.86
C PHE A 389 7.38 3.87 10.66
N GLY A 390 6.10 3.83 11.01
CA GLY A 390 5.46 2.65 11.60
C GLY A 390 5.50 1.44 10.66
N HIS A 391 5.18 1.64 9.38
CA HIS A 391 5.34 0.64 8.33
C HIS A 391 6.81 0.26 8.09
N TYR A 392 7.69 1.27 8.02
CA TYR A 392 9.12 1.04 7.84
C TYR A 392 9.71 0.19 8.97
N TYR A 393 9.33 0.49 10.21
CA TYR A 393 9.78 -0.26 11.38
C TYR A 393 9.28 -1.71 11.34
N ASP A 394 8.01 -1.93 11.01
CA ASP A 394 7.47 -3.28 10.81
C ASP A 394 8.23 -4.03 9.71
N ALA A 395 8.34 -3.44 8.52
CA ALA A 395 9.04 -4.06 7.40
C ALA A 395 10.54 -4.31 7.67
N TYR A 396 11.17 -3.53 8.56
CA TYR A 396 12.55 -3.76 8.99
C TYR A 396 12.67 -4.97 9.92
N VAL A 397 11.76 -5.16 10.88
CA VAL A 397 11.86 -6.24 11.85
C VAL A 397 11.18 -7.54 11.43
N ASN A 398 10.16 -7.44 10.57
CA ASN A 398 9.33 -8.57 10.15
C ASN A 398 9.53 -8.85 8.65
N GLN A 399 10.47 -9.72 8.34
CA GLN A 399 10.61 -10.25 6.99
C GLN A 399 9.92 -11.61 6.93
N PRO A 400 8.97 -11.84 5.99
CA PRO A 400 8.36 -13.16 5.86
C PRO A 400 9.42 -14.19 5.47
N GLU A 401 9.31 -15.41 6.02
CA GLU A 401 10.20 -16.53 5.67
C GLU A 401 10.18 -16.77 4.16
N ASN A 402 9.02 -16.61 3.54
CA ASN A 402 8.85 -16.73 2.11
C ASN A 402 8.17 -15.51 1.52
N GLN A 403 8.97 -14.60 0.98
CA GLN A 403 8.49 -13.36 0.37
C GLN A 403 7.59 -13.54 -0.87
N MET A 404 7.49 -14.77 -1.41
CA MET A 404 6.66 -15.07 -2.58
C MET A 404 5.21 -15.41 -2.23
N ILE A 405 5.02 -16.14 -1.14
CA ILE A 405 3.72 -16.73 -0.81
C ILE A 405 3.16 -16.26 0.54
N SER A 406 3.97 -15.56 1.35
CA SER A 406 3.51 -15.04 2.63
C SER A 406 2.62 -13.82 2.42
N MET A 407 1.36 -13.97 2.76
CA MET A 407 0.38 -12.88 2.77
C MET A 407 0.30 -12.27 4.16
N GLY A 408 0.56 -10.97 4.24
CA GLY A 408 0.31 -10.22 5.46
C GLY A 408 -1.14 -9.71 5.54
N SER A 409 -1.63 -9.52 6.76
CA SER A 409 -2.88 -8.81 7.00
C SER A 409 -2.67 -7.31 6.87
N TYR A 410 -3.27 -6.70 5.86
CA TYR A 410 -3.18 -5.25 5.63
C TYR A 410 -3.75 -4.44 6.80
N ASP A 411 -4.79 -4.94 7.44
CA ASP A 411 -5.36 -4.30 8.63
C ASP A 411 -4.34 -4.26 9.78
N VAL A 412 -3.47 -5.27 9.89
CA VAL A 412 -2.39 -5.33 10.89
C VAL A 412 -1.25 -4.41 10.51
N PHE A 413 -0.83 -4.38 9.25
CA PHE A 413 0.16 -3.40 8.77
C PHE A 413 -0.26 -1.98 9.13
N GLU A 414 -1.55 -1.64 8.94
CA GLU A 414 -2.07 -0.33 9.29
C GLU A 414 -2.18 -0.08 10.81
N ILE A 415 -2.20 -1.11 11.65
CA ILE A 415 -2.07 -0.90 13.11
C ILE A 415 -0.64 -0.46 13.45
N HIS A 416 0.37 -0.97 12.75
CA HIS A 416 1.75 -0.58 13.00
C HIS A 416 1.98 0.91 12.72
N SER A 417 1.39 1.45 11.66
CA SER A 417 1.46 2.87 11.29
C SER A 417 0.58 3.76 12.16
N THR A 418 -0.73 3.51 12.18
CA THR A 418 -1.69 4.31 12.95
C THR A 418 -1.48 4.19 14.46
N GLY A 419 -0.98 3.04 14.94
CA GLY A 419 -0.59 2.85 16.33
C GLY A 419 0.58 3.74 16.74
N LEU A 420 1.56 3.96 15.86
CA LEU A 420 2.66 4.88 16.12
C LEU A 420 2.19 6.33 16.10
N GLU A 421 1.27 6.71 15.21
CA GLU A 421 0.61 8.02 15.28
C GLU A 421 -0.08 8.22 16.63
N ALA A 422 -0.85 7.23 17.09
CA ALA A 422 -1.55 7.27 18.38
C ALA A 422 -0.59 7.41 19.57
N LEU A 423 0.58 6.78 19.54
CA LEU A 423 1.62 6.93 20.55
C LEU A 423 2.33 8.28 20.49
N SER A 424 2.54 8.82 19.28
CA SER A 424 3.20 10.12 19.07
C SER A 424 2.43 11.28 19.75
N TYR A 425 1.11 11.15 19.90
CA TYR A 425 0.25 12.07 20.65
C TYR A 425 0.84 12.47 22.02
N GLY A 426 1.52 11.55 22.69
CA GLY A 426 2.15 11.77 23.96
C GLY A 426 3.41 12.67 23.91
N TRP A 427 3.98 12.92 22.73
CA TRP A 427 5.15 13.77 22.52
C TRP A 427 4.80 15.17 22.03
N TYR A 428 3.53 15.46 21.79
CA TYR A 428 3.11 16.70 21.15
C TYR A 428 3.45 17.98 21.91
N ASP A 429 3.59 17.93 23.26
CA ASP A 429 4.12 19.09 24.00
C ASP A 429 5.57 19.43 23.62
N GLU A 430 6.39 18.38 23.34
CA GLU A 430 7.78 18.55 22.92
C GLU A 430 7.88 18.97 21.44
N ILE A 431 7.01 18.40 20.59
CA ILE A 431 7.03 18.61 19.13
C ILE A 431 6.43 19.96 18.75
N PHE A 432 5.27 20.31 19.31
CA PHE A 432 4.45 21.44 18.90
C PHE A 432 4.42 22.60 19.91
N GLY A 433 4.97 22.42 21.13
CA GLY A 433 5.00 23.43 22.16
C GLY A 433 3.61 24.00 22.47
N ASP A 434 3.46 25.34 22.34
CA ASP A 434 2.19 26.04 22.62
C ASP A 434 1.04 25.64 21.68
N ARG A 435 1.32 24.89 20.61
CA ARG A 435 0.34 24.38 19.64
C ARG A 435 -0.01 22.89 19.86
N ALA A 436 0.40 22.32 20.96
CA ALA A 436 0.15 20.90 21.27
C ALA A 436 -1.34 20.55 21.42
N GLU A 437 -2.20 21.51 21.82
CA GLU A 437 -3.65 21.26 21.93
C GLU A 437 -4.27 21.10 20.55
N GLU A 438 -3.93 21.96 19.59
CA GLU A 438 -4.38 21.87 18.21
C GLU A 438 -3.88 20.57 17.55
N ALA A 439 -2.61 20.22 17.74
CA ALA A 439 -2.04 18.97 17.23
C ALA A 439 -2.77 17.73 17.79
N ARG A 440 -3.11 17.73 19.08
CA ARG A 440 -3.86 16.62 19.71
C ARG A 440 -5.26 16.48 19.17
N ILE A 441 -5.95 17.60 18.91
CA ILE A 441 -7.28 17.58 18.29
C ILE A 441 -7.16 17.00 16.89
N ASN A 442 -6.18 17.44 16.09
CA ASN A 442 -5.95 16.93 14.75
C ASN A 442 -5.63 15.42 14.71
N CYS A 443 -4.81 14.91 15.63
CA CYS A 443 -4.48 13.48 15.70
C CYS A 443 -5.73 12.62 15.96
N LEU A 444 -6.51 12.96 17.01
CA LEU A 444 -7.74 12.21 17.30
C LEU A 444 -8.80 12.36 16.21
N ASP A 445 -8.88 13.54 15.62
CA ASP A 445 -9.75 13.78 14.48
C ASP A 445 -9.34 12.91 13.29
N GLY A 446 -8.02 12.77 13.02
CA GLY A 446 -7.46 11.89 12.00
C GLY A 446 -7.92 10.45 12.17
N LEU A 447 -7.67 9.86 13.33
CA LEU A 447 -8.08 8.49 13.63
C LEU A 447 -9.61 8.31 13.53
N MET A 448 -10.40 9.28 14.02
CA MET A 448 -11.85 9.23 13.92
C MET A 448 -12.33 9.34 12.47
N TYR A 449 -11.71 10.22 11.68
CA TYR A 449 -12.04 10.38 10.28
C TYR A 449 -11.67 9.14 9.46
N ASN A 450 -10.55 8.49 9.74
CA ASN A 450 -10.15 7.21 9.12
C ASN A 450 -11.23 6.13 9.32
N ILE A 451 -11.81 6.04 10.53
CA ILE A 451 -12.92 5.10 10.78
C ILE A 451 -14.14 5.44 9.92
N ILE A 452 -14.49 6.73 9.83
CA ILE A 452 -15.68 7.17 9.10
C ILE A 452 -15.48 7.02 7.59
N SER A 453 -14.34 7.48 7.06
CA SER A 453 -14.02 7.39 5.63
C SER A 453 -13.82 5.95 5.18
N GLY A 454 -13.13 5.12 5.98
CA GLY A 454 -13.00 3.70 5.71
C GLY A 454 -14.35 3.01 5.55
N CYS A 455 -15.31 3.30 6.44
CA CYS A 455 -16.67 2.79 6.33
C CYS A 455 -17.45 3.37 5.13
N ILE A 456 -17.27 4.65 4.79
CA ILE A 456 -17.93 5.28 3.65
C ILE A 456 -17.47 4.62 2.34
N TYR A 457 -16.14 4.46 2.15
CA TYR A 457 -15.60 3.89 0.92
C TYR A 457 -15.84 2.39 0.82
N ASP A 458 -15.81 1.65 1.92
CA ASP A 458 -16.19 0.24 1.90
C ASP A 458 -17.66 0.04 1.52
N GLU A 459 -18.59 0.79 2.13
CA GLU A 459 -20.01 0.73 1.78
C GLU A 459 -20.24 1.13 0.31
N PHE A 460 -19.51 2.14 -0.19
CA PHE A 460 -19.55 2.56 -1.58
C PHE A 460 -19.08 1.45 -2.52
N GLN A 461 -17.93 0.87 -2.26
CA GLN A 461 -17.36 -0.19 -3.10
C GLN A 461 -18.20 -1.47 -3.06
N GLN A 462 -18.68 -1.91 -1.89
CA GLN A 462 -19.60 -3.04 -1.81
C GLN A 462 -20.83 -2.83 -2.69
N TYR A 463 -21.36 -1.60 -2.71
CA TYR A 463 -22.50 -1.27 -3.58
C TYR A 463 -22.13 -1.32 -5.06
N VAL A 464 -21.03 -0.64 -5.47
CA VAL A 464 -20.61 -0.53 -6.87
C VAL A 464 -20.27 -1.91 -7.45
N TYR A 465 -19.49 -2.73 -6.74
CA TYR A 465 -19.10 -4.07 -7.19
C TYR A 465 -20.29 -5.04 -7.28
N SER A 466 -21.35 -4.83 -6.48
CA SER A 466 -22.58 -5.60 -6.58
C SER A 466 -23.54 -5.11 -7.68
N HIS A 467 -23.27 -3.95 -8.32
CA HIS A 467 -24.10 -3.35 -9.37
C HIS A 467 -23.25 -2.93 -10.59
N PRO A 468 -22.57 -3.87 -11.27
CA PRO A 468 -21.59 -3.54 -12.33
C PRO A 468 -22.20 -2.85 -13.56
N ASP A 469 -23.52 -2.98 -13.77
CA ASP A 469 -24.24 -2.39 -14.91
C ASP A 469 -24.72 -0.94 -14.66
N MET A 470 -24.34 -0.33 -13.53
CA MET A 470 -24.75 1.03 -13.19
C MET A 470 -24.09 2.07 -14.11
N THR A 471 -24.74 3.22 -14.24
CA THR A 471 -24.22 4.39 -14.95
C THR A 471 -23.37 5.26 -14.02
N VAL A 472 -22.51 6.12 -14.58
CA VAL A 472 -21.72 7.09 -13.80
C VAL A 472 -22.62 8.07 -13.02
N ASP A 473 -23.78 8.44 -13.56
CA ASP A 473 -24.74 9.30 -12.85
C ASP A 473 -25.33 8.60 -11.61
N GLU A 474 -25.62 7.30 -11.71
CA GLU A 474 -26.07 6.49 -10.58
C GLU A 474 -24.95 6.32 -9.55
N LEU A 475 -23.71 6.09 -9.99
CA LEU A 475 -22.52 6.02 -9.13
C LEU A 475 -22.35 7.29 -8.30
N ASN A 476 -22.39 8.47 -8.92
CA ASN A 476 -22.33 9.76 -8.25
C ASN A 476 -23.51 9.97 -7.27
N SER A 477 -24.71 9.51 -7.64
CA SER A 477 -25.89 9.60 -6.75
C SER A 477 -25.73 8.73 -5.52
N VAL A 478 -25.30 7.48 -5.70
CA VAL A 478 -25.09 6.51 -4.61
C VAL A 478 -24.04 7.02 -3.63
N TYR A 479 -22.91 7.53 -4.12
CA TYR A 479 -21.89 8.11 -3.24
C TYR A 479 -22.43 9.27 -2.40
N GLY A 480 -23.16 10.21 -3.01
CA GLY A 480 -23.81 11.31 -2.29
C GLY A 480 -24.84 10.86 -1.26
N ASP A 481 -25.60 9.79 -1.53
CA ASP A 481 -26.58 9.22 -0.60
C ASP A 481 -25.87 8.53 0.59
N ILE A 482 -24.76 7.84 0.34
CA ILE A 482 -23.91 7.28 1.40
C ILE A 482 -23.38 8.39 2.29
N LEU A 483 -22.72 9.42 1.76
CA LEU A 483 -22.23 10.58 2.53
C LEU A 483 -23.33 11.17 3.43
N SER A 484 -24.53 11.39 2.87
CA SER A 484 -25.69 11.90 3.60
C SER A 484 -26.12 10.96 4.72
N SER A 485 -26.01 9.64 4.53
CA SER A 485 -26.37 8.64 5.52
C SER A 485 -25.46 8.66 6.76
N TYR A 486 -24.19 9.06 6.58
CA TYR A 486 -23.22 9.29 7.66
C TYR A 486 -23.40 10.68 8.32
N GLY A 487 -24.24 11.54 7.78
CA GLY A 487 -24.52 12.89 8.32
C GLY A 487 -23.67 13.99 7.72
N ARG A 488 -22.86 13.67 6.68
CA ARG A 488 -22.13 14.68 5.93
C ARG A 488 -23.10 15.53 5.12
N LYS A 489 -22.97 16.84 5.26
CA LYS A 489 -23.80 17.78 4.52
C LYS A 489 -23.18 18.03 3.14
N LEU A 490 -23.95 17.78 2.10
CA LEU A 490 -23.55 18.10 0.73
C LEU A 490 -23.83 19.59 0.46
N TRP A 491 -22.76 20.33 0.13
CA TRP A 491 -22.84 21.77 -0.14
C TRP A 491 -22.92 22.08 -1.63
N SER A 492 -22.37 21.18 -2.46
CA SER A 492 -22.28 21.32 -3.91
C SER A 492 -22.49 19.96 -4.60
N LEU A 493 -22.50 19.99 -5.94
CA LEU A 493 -22.46 18.76 -6.73
C LEU A 493 -21.06 18.10 -6.67
N SER A 494 -20.02 18.89 -6.43
CA SER A 494 -18.64 18.40 -6.29
C SER A 494 -18.49 17.38 -5.16
N ASP A 495 -19.21 17.54 -4.06
CA ASP A 495 -19.21 16.54 -2.97
C ASP A 495 -19.58 15.12 -3.44
N ARG A 496 -20.33 15.00 -4.55
CA ARG A 496 -20.72 13.71 -5.14
C ARG A 496 -19.63 13.08 -6.01
N TYR A 497 -18.58 13.85 -6.32
CA TYR A 497 -17.47 13.44 -7.18
C TYR A 497 -16.20 13.11 -6.41
N GLU A 498 -16.14 13.36 -5.10
CA GLU A 498 -14.94 13.18 -4.29
C GLU A 498 -14.36 11.76 -4.33
N TRP A 499 -15.19 10.74 -4.59
CA TRP A 499 -14.74 9.37 -4.75
C TRP A 499 -13.67 9.23 -5.85
N MET A 500 -13.67 10.10 -6.86
CA MET A 500 -12.69 10.06 -7.95
C MET A 500 -11.27 10.46 -7.52
N ASN A 501 -11.14 11.19 -6.41
CA ASN A 501 -9.84 11.66 -5.90
C ASN A 501 -9.18 10.62 -4.96
N VAL A 502 -9.83 9.51 -4.68
CA VAL A 502 -9.31 8.44 -3.84
C VAL A 502 -8.76 7.34 -4.73
N SER A 503 -7.43 7.29 -4.85
CA SER A 503 -6.71 6.34 -5.71
C SER A 503 -7.07 4.88 -5.40
N HIS A 504 -7.29 4.55 -4.13
CA HIS A 504 -7.67 3.21 -3.69
C HIS A 504 -8.98 2.70 -4.30
N ASN A 505 -9.89 3.55 -4.76
CA ASN A 505 -11.06 3.07 -5.49
C ASN A 505 -10.67 2.41 -6.82
N PHE A 506 -9.53 2.81 -7.37
CA PHE A 506 -9.01 2.34 -8.65
C PHE A 506 -7.88 1.33 -8.50
N GLU A 507 -6.96 1.58 -7.59
CA GLU A 507 -5.71 0.82 -7.43
C GLU A 507 -5.84 -0.32 -6.42
N SER A 508 -6.51 -0.07 -5.28
CA SER A 508 -6.60 -1.00 -4.15
C SER A 508 -8.02 -1.07 -3.58
N PRO A 509 -8.99 -1.59 -4.35
CA PRO A 509 -10.39 -1.62 -3.92
C PRO A 509 -10.55 -2.44 -2.64
N PHE A 510 -11.46 -1.97 -1.76
CA PHE A 510 -11.68 -2.52 -0.42
C PHE A 510 -10.53 -2.33 0.58
N TYR A 511 -9.50 -1.54 0.25
CA TYR A 511 -8.43 -1.22 1.18
C TYR A 511 -8.90 -0.32 2.34
N TYR A 512 -9.73 0.68 2.05
CA TYR A 512 -10.09 1.75 3.01
C TYR A 512 -10.68 1.25 4.33
N VAL A 513 -11.31 0.08 4.37
CA VAL A 513 -11.79 -0.52 5.62
C VAL A 513 -10.63 -0.90 6.54
N SER A 514 -9.42 -1.13 6.02
CA SER A 514 -8.20 -1.36 6.83
C SER A 514 -7.87 -0.13 7.68
N TYR A 515 -8.05 1.09 7.13
CA TYR A 515 -7.92 2.31 7.93
C TYR A 515 -8.95 2.40 9.06
N ALA A 516 -10.18 1.94 8.83
CA ALA A 516 -11.18 1.90 9.88
C ALA A 516 -10.83 0.88 10.96
N ALA A 517 -10.44 -0.33 10.57
CA ALA A 517 -10.08 -1.41 11.47
C ALA A 517 -8.85 -1.06 12.31
N SER A 518 -7.80 -0.57 11.66
CA SER A 518 -6.55 -0.17 12.33
C SER A 518 -6.73 1.02 13.28
N ALA A 519 -7.48 2.05 12.85
CA ALA A 519 -7.77 3.20 13.72
C ALA A 519 -8.56 2.79 14.97
N LEU A 520 -9.51 1.84 14.86
CA LEU A 520 -10.23 1.29 16.03
C LEU A 520 -9.30 0.57 17.01
N ALA A 521 -8.27 -0.11 16.53
CA ALA A 521 -7.24 -0.71 17.37
C ALA A 521 -6.33 0.38 17.98
N SER A 522 -5.89 1.34 17.17
CA SER A 522 -4.98 2.42 17.58
C SER A 522 -5.60 3.38 18.60
N LEU A 523 -6.93 3.59 18.56
CA LEU A 523 -7.63 4.33 19.62
C LEU A 523 -7.56 3.65 20.98
N GLN A 524 -7.45 2.31 21.05
CA GLN A 524 -7.25 1.60 22.30
C GLN A 524 -5.81 1.74 22.80
N ILE A 525 -4.81 1.77 21.89
CA ILE A 525 -3.41 2.09 22.21
C ILE A 525 -3.33 3.53 22.76
N TRP A 526 -3.96 4.48 22.08
CA TRP A 526 -4.06 5.87 22.54
C TRP A 526 -4.71 5.99 23.93
N ALA A 527 -5.84 5.32 24.15
CA ALA A 527 -6.53 5.34 25.45
C ALA A 527 -5.64 4.79 26.57
N LYS A 528 -4.91 3.70 26.30
CA LYS A 528 -3.94 3.12 27.23
C LYS A 528 -2.78 4.09 27.51
N ALA A 529 -2.23 4.74 26.50
CA ALA A 529 -1.11 5.68 26.60
C ALA A 529 -1.42 6.93 27.46
N ARG A 530 -2.70 7.30 27.60
CA ARG A 530 -3.12 8.39 28.50
C ARG A 530 -2.97 8.05 29.98
N TRP A 531 -3.00 6.77 30.35
CA TRP A 531 -2.90 6.30 31.72
C TRP A 531 -1.52 5.73 32.06
N ASP A 532 -0.98 4.93 31.16
CA ASP A 532 0.33 4.32 31.29
C ASP A 532 0.99 4.23 29.91
N ARG A 533 1.91 5.16 29.69
CA ARG A 533 2.61 5.28 28.41
C ARG A 533 3.57 4.14 28.17
N ASP A 534 4.24 3.68 29.21
CA ASP A 534 5.23 2.61 29.09
C ASP A 534 4.52 1.31 28.75
N GLU A 535 3.37 1.02 29.38
CA GLU A 535 2.54 -0.16 29.03
C GLU A 535 1.97 -0.07 27.60
N ALA A 536 1.59 1.13 27.14
CA ALA A 536 1.13 1.30 25.75
C ALA A 536 2.27 1.09 24.73
N MET A 537 3.48 1.53 25.06
CA MET A 537 4.67 1.31 24.25
C MET A 537 5.07 -0.17 24.20
N GLU A 538 5.01 -0.86 25.32
CA GLU A 538 5.23 -2.32 25.40
C GLU A 538 4.21 -3.06 24.53
N LEU A 539 2.92 -2.69 24.62
CA LEU A 539 1.85 -3.26 23.79
C LEU A 539 2.11 -3.03 22.30
N TYR A 540 2.48 -1.81 21.90
CA TYR A 540 2.78 -1.48 20.50
C TYR A 540 3.98 -2.29 19.98
N ASN A 541 5.05 -2.39 20.76
CA ASN A 541 6.19 -3.21 20.37
C ASN A 541 5.88 -4.72 20.34
N ASP A 542 4.98 -5.22 21.20
CA ASP A 542 4.49 -6.61 21.12
C ASP A 542 3.68 -6.84 19.84
N LEU A 543 2.82 -5.88 19.43
CA LEU A 543 2.10 -5.93 18.16
C LEU A 543 3.06 -5.97 16.97
N VAL A 544 4.01 -5.03 16.89
CA VAL A 544 5.01 -5.00 15.81
C VAL A 544 5.84 -6.29 15.80
N SER A 545 6.26 -6.82 16.97
CA SER A 545 7.09 -8.04 17.03
C SER A 545 6.39 -9.31 16.55
N ARG A 546 5.06 -9.31 16.52
CA ARG A 546 4.26 -10.43 15.97
C ARG A 546 4.11 -10.35 14.48
N GLY A 547 4.30 -9.17 13.90
CA GLY A 547 4.12 -8.93 12.47
C GLY A 547 2.69 -9.13 11.99
N ALA A 548 2.52 -9.05 10.68
CA ALA A 548 1.23 -9.15 10.01
C ALA A 548 1.04 -10.48 9.25
N TYR A 549 2.04 -11.36 9.25
CA TYR A 549 2.05 -12.52 8.35
C TYR A 549 1.37 -13.77 8.92
N ASP A 550 1.43 -13.98 10.24
CA ASP A 550 1.00 -15.24 10.86
C ASP A 550 -0.42 -15.21 11.44
N GLN A 551 -0.99 -14.03 11.62
CA GLN A 551 -2.29 -13.86 12.30
C GLN A 551 -3.17 -12.85 11.58
N GLY A 552 -4.47 -13.14 11.49
CA GLY A 552 -5.48 -12.17 11.07
C GLY A 552 -5.69 -11.09 12.13
N TYR A 553 -6.31 -9.99 11.71
CA TYR A 553 -6.58 -8.80 12.53
C TYR A 553 -7.30 -9.12 13.85
N CYS A 554 -8.43 -9.83 13.79
CA CYS A 554 -9.21 -10.14 14.98
C CYS A 554 -8.48 -11.10 15.94
N GLU A 555 -7.73 -12.05 15.39
CA GLU A 555 -6.94 -13.01 16.18
C GLU A 555 -5.80 -12.29 16.90
N LEU A 556 -5.05 -11.44 16.18
CA LEU A 556 -3.95 -10.65 16.74
C LEU A 556 -4.44 -9.77 17.89
N LEU A 557 -5.52 -9.00 17.70
CA LEU A 557 -6.03 -8.11 18.75
C LEU A 557 -6.39 -8.88 20.02
N ARG A 558 -7.08 -10.02 19.89
CA ARG A 558 -7.42 -10.88 21.05
C ARG A 558 -6.16 -11.41 21.74
N SER A 559 -5.11 -11.73 20.98
CA SER A 559 -3.87 -12.30 21.51
C SER A 559 -3.07 -11.32 22.38
N VAL A 560 -3.20 -10.01 22.10
CA VAL A 560 -2.55 -8.92 22.86
C VAL A 560 -3.48 -8.21 23.85
N GLY A 561 -4.72 -8.71 24.01
CA GLY A 561 -5.71 -8.17 24.94
C GLY A 561 -6.42 -6.90 24.48
N LEU A 562 -6.38 -6.61 23.17
CA LEU A 562 -7.23 -5.61 22.55
C LEU A 562 -8.55 -6.21 22.08
N VAL A 563 -9.54 -5.36 21.86
CA VAL A 563 -10.89 -5.74 21.43
C VAL A 563 -11.05 -5.49 19.94
N SER A 564 -11.52 -6.48 19.18
CA SER A 564 -11.89 -6.31 17.78
C SER A 564 -13.26 -5.62 17.67
N PHE A 565 -13.47 -4.87 16.59
CA PHE A 565 -14.77 -4.27 16.28
C PHE A 565 -15.87 -5.34 16.05
N THR A 566 -15.49 -6.57 15.69
CA THR A 566 -16.40 -7.70 15.55
C THR A 566 -16.91 -8.20 16.91
N ASP A 567 -16.19 -7.93 18.00
CA ASP A 567 -16.54 -8.33 19.35
C ASP A 567 -17.30 -7.21 20.10
N ASP A 568 -16.75 -5.99 20.15
CA ASP A 568 -17.38 -4.83 20.82
C ASP A 568 -16.87 -3.48 20.26
N LEU A 569 -17.63 -2.90 19.34
CA LEU A 569 -17.30 -1.60 18.75
C LEU A 569 -17.28 -0.44 19.78
N ASP A 570 -18.20 -0.45 20.74
CA ASP A 570 -18.28 0.63 21.75
C ASP A 570 -17.03 0.63 22.65
N ALA A 571 -16.47 -0.53 22.97
CA ALA A 571 -15.21 -0.62 23.72
C ALA A 571 -14.03 -0.01 22.96
N CYS A 572 -14.01 -0.13 21.62
CA CYS A 572 -12.95 0.44 20.78
C CYS A 572 -13.04 1.96 20.64
N LEU A 573 -14.25 2.53 20.62
CA LEU A 573 -14.50 3.86 20.05
C LEU A 573 -14.97 4.91 21.09
N LYS A 574 -15.73 4.48 22.10
CA LYS A 574 -16.53 5.38 22.95
C LYS A 574 -15.70 6.42 23.71
N GLU A 575 -14.56 6.01 24.27
CA GLU A 575 -13.71 6.91 25.04
C GLU A 575 -13.05 7.98 24.16
N ALA A 576 -12.49 7.56 23.03
CA ALA A 576 -11.79 8.44 22.11
C ALA A 576 -12.74 9.47 21.48
N TYR A 577 -13.93 9.01 21.06
CA TYR A 577 -14.94 9.91 20.52
C TYR A 577 -15.37 10.97 21.57
N ALA A 578 -15.62 10.55 22.80
CA ALA A 578 -16.02 11.48 23.87
C ALA A 578 -14.91 12.50 24.17
N ALA A 579 -13.64 12.07 24.13
CA ALA A 579 -12.49 12.96 24.33
C ALA A 579 -12.37 13.99 23.21
N LEU A 580 -12.47 13.56 21.94
CA LEU A 580 -12.44 14.46 20.79
C LEU A 580 -13.57 15.51 20.87
N GLU A 581 -14.82 15.05 21.09
CA GLU A 581 -15.97 15.95 21.21
C GLU A 581 -15.78 16.99 22.33
N GLU A 582 -15.30 16.57 23.51
CA GLU A 582 -15.01 17.48 24.63
C GLU A 582 -13.91 18.49 24.27
N MET A 583 -12.83 18.04 23.62
CA MET A 583 -11.72 18.92 23.21
C MET A 583 -12.18 19.96 22.20
N CYS A 584 -12.93 19.58 21.16
CA CYS A 584 -13.48 20.49 20.15
C CYS A 584 -14.41 21.53 20.78
N LEU A 585 -15.40 21.08 21.55
CA LEU A 585 -16.36 21.99 22.22
C LEU A 585 -15.67 22.96 23.19
N ARG A 586 -14.65 22.50 23.92
CA ARG A 586 -13.86 23.35 24.82
C ARG A 586 -13.04 24.37 24.04
N TYR A 587 -12.42 23.95 22.92
CA TYR A 587 -11.60 24.81 22.08
C TYR A 587 -12.46 25.94 21.48
N ASP A 588 -13.56 25.59 20.79
CA ASP A 588 -14.48 26.56 20.17
C ASP A 588 -15.14 27.52 21.18
N SER A 589 -15.29 27.10 22.45
CA SER A 589 -15.82 27.98 23.49
C SER A 589 -14.86 29.06 23.94
N ARG A 590 -13.56 28.98 23.58
CA ARG A 590 -12.52 29.97 23.91
C ARG A 590 -12.22 30.93 22.76
N SER A 591 -12.49 30.49 21.52
CA SER A 591 -12.41 31.30 20.30
C SER A 591 -13.65 32.21 20.20
#